data_28b0335ea03186bc2dae8352bb77d82a
#
_entry.id   28b0335ea03186bc2dae8352bb77d82a
#
_cell.length_a   1.000
_cell.length_b   1.000
_cell.length_c   1.000
_cell.angle_alpha   90.00
_cell.angle_beta   90.00
_cell.angle_gamma   90.00
#
_symmetry.space_group_name_H-M   'P 1'
#
loop_
_entity.id
_entity.type
_entity.pdbx_description
1 polymer ?
#
loop_
_entity_poly.entity_id
_entity_poly.type
_entity_poly.pdbx_seq_one_letter_code
_entity_poly.pdbx_strand_id
1 'polypeptide(L)'
;ANGDWSSDVCSSDLFEFIPWILGQCANVQEARVLLSHINLVDTPFNEKYPVSPLHWILADKEEAITIESVQEGLKIYDNPVGVLTNNPPFPIQMFRLNDYMSLSSESPTNRFSADLKLKPYSRGMGAMGLPGDLSSASRFVRVAFTKMNSLSGLSESENVSQFFHILGSVDQTRGCCQLDKGEYEITIYTSCCNADRGIYYYTTYENHQITAVDMYRENLDSDRPVHYPLVQGEHILLQNAAAGSAEENQ
;
A
#
# COMPACT_ATOMS: atom_id res chain seq x y z
N ALA A 1 13.38 -31.73 -6.79
CA ALA A 1 13.98 -32.33 -5.60
C ALA A 1 13.03 -32.04 -4.45
N ASN A 2 12.32 -33.08 -3.96
CA ASN A 2 11.48 -32.99 -2.77
C ASN A 2 12.43 -32.84 -1.58
N GLY A 3 12.62 -31.62 -1.10
CA GLY A 3 13.22 -31.35 0.19
C GLY A 3 12.21 -31.73 1.27
N ASP A 4 12.62 -32.61 2.16
CA ASP A 4 11.87 -33.00 3.35
C ASP A 4 11.83 -31.77 4.29
N TRP A 5 10.74 -31.04 4.29
CA TRP A 5 10.48 -29.88 5.15
C TRP A 5 9.92 -30.37 6.49
N SER A 6 10.67 -31.24 7.19
CA SER A 6 10.31 -31.65 8.54
C SER A 6 10.58 -30.52 9.52
N SER A 7 9.52 -29.99 10.10
CA SER A 7 9.33 -29.42 11.45
C SER A 7 10.41 -28.55 12.12
N ASP A 8 11.50 -28.21 11.49
CA ASP A 8 12.47 -27.27 12.03
C ASP A 8 12.18 -25.88 11.49
N VAL A 9 11.88 -24.98 12.43
CA VAL A 9 11.66 -23.55 12.24
C VAL A 9 12.49 -23.04 11.07
N CYS A 10 11.82 -22.80 9.94
CA CYS A 10 12.49 -22.22 8.80
C CYS A 10 12.89 -20.79 9.19
N SER A 11 14.19 -20.60 9.44
CA SER A 11 14.78 -19.27 9.54
C SER A 11 14.85 -18.68 8.14
N SER A 12 13.68 -18.33 7.56
CA SER A 12 13.70 -17.59 6.32
C SER A 12 14.07 -16.15 6.65
N ASP A 13 15.09 -15.68 6.00
CA ASP A 13 15.48 -14.29 6.04
C ASP A 13 14.29 -13.44 5.58
N LEU A 14 14.05 -12.31 6.26
CA LEU A 14 12.88 -11.45 6.09
C LEU A 14 12.55 -11.07 4.62
N PHE A 15 13.55 -11.05 3.74
CA PHE A 15 13.38 -10.73 2.31
C PHE A 15 12.94 -11.93 1.45
N GLU A 16 13.08 -13.17 1.92
CA GLU A 16 12.54 -14.36 1.25
C GLU A 16 11.09 -14.65 1.66
N PHE A 17 10.61 -14.03 2.74
CA PHE A 17 9.30 -14.30 3.32
C PHE A 17 8.15 -14.09 2.31
N ILE A 18 8.16 -13.00 1.55
CA ILE A 18 7.11 -12.72 0.55
C ILE A 18 7.08 -13.80 -0.55
N PRO A 19 8.17 -14.05 -1.30
CA PRO A 19 8.14 -15.08 -2.34
C PRO A 19 7.90 -16.48 -1.78
N TRP A 20 8.36 -16.77 -0.56
CA TRP A 20 8.13 -18.05 0.10
C TRP A 20 6.64 -18.28 0.38
N ILE A 21 5.92 -17.33 0.98
CA ILE A 21 4.48 -17.42 1.22
C ILE A 21 3.71 -17.52 -0.10
N LEU A 22 4.00 -16.64 -1.05
CA LEU A 22 3.29 -16.61 -2.34
C LEU A 22 3.55 -17.85 -3.19
N GLY A 23 4.68 -18.50 -3.02
CA GLY A 23 5.01 -19.75 -3.71
C GLY A 23 4.34 -21.00 -3.13
N GLN A 24 3.79 -20.93 -1.92
CA GLN A 24 3.23 -22.10 -1.23
C GLN A 24 1.73 -22.00 -0.95
N CYS A 25 1.17 -20.81 -0.93
CA CYS A 25 -0.22 -20.58 -0.54
C CYS A 25 -1.01 -19.98 -1.70
N ALA A 26 -2.18 -20.56 -1.99
CA ALA A 26 -3.11 -20.05 -2.99
C ALA A 26 -4.09 -19.02 -2.43
N ASN A 27 -4.25 -18.95 -1.11
CA ASN A 27 -5.17 -18.07 -0.41
C ASN A 27 -4.69 -17.78 1.03
N VAL A 28 -5.37 -16.83 1.68
CA VAL A 28 -5.02 -16.41 3.04
C VAL A 28 -5.24 -17.52 4.08
N GLN A 29 -6.22 -18.40 3.89
CA GLN A 29 -6.45 -19.51 4.83
C GLN A 29 -5.30 -20.51 4.85
N GLU A 30 -4.75 -20.86 3.69
CA GLU A 30 -3.56 -21.70 3.60
C GLU A 30 -2.35 -21.02 4.25
N ALA A 31 -2.19 -19.72 4.04
CA ALA A 31 -1.14 -18.95 4.67
C ALA A 31 -1.27 -18.93 6.20
N ARG A 32 -2.47 -18.81 6.76
CA ARG A 32 -2.69 -18.89 8.21
C ARG A 32 -2.20 -20.21 8.79
N VAL A 33 -2.51 -21.32 8.12
CA VAL A 33 -2.04 -22.65 8.54
C VAL A 33 -0.53 -22.72 8.50
N LEU A 34 0.08 -22.31 7.39
CA LEU A 34 1.53 -22.31 7.23
C LEU A 34 2.24 -21.45 8.29
N LEU A 35 1.75 -20.22 8.49
CA LEU A 35 2.28 -19.25 9.46
C LEU A 35 2.16 -19.72 10.92
N SER A 36 1.20 -20.59 11.23
CA SER A 36 1.06 -21.14 12.60
C SER A 36 2.19 -22.10 13.00
N HIS A 37 2.97 -22.57 12.03
CA HIS A 37 4.05 -23.54 12.22
C HIS A 37 5.45 -22.93 12.11
N ILE A 38 5.55 -21.62 11.90
CA ILE A 38 6.84 -20.93 11.74
C ILE A 38 7.02 -19.83 12.78
N ASN A 39 8.26 -19.44 12.97
CA ASN A 39 8.62 -18.21 13.65
C ASN A 39 9.68 -17.49 12.80
N LEU A 40 9.64 -16.17 12.79
CA LEU A 40 10.64 -15.35 12.13
C LEU A 40 11.77 -15.05 13.12
N VAL A 41 13.00 -15.28 12.69
CA VAL A 41 14.18 -15.01 13.50
C VAL A 41 14.88 -13.73 13.05
N ASP A 42 15.53 -13.09 13.99
CA ASP A 42 16.23 -11.82 13.83
C ASP A 42 17.65 -12.09 13.29
N THR A 43 17.75 -12.63 12.07
CA THR A 43 19.02 -12.92 11.41
C THR A 43 19.26 -11.93 10.29
N PRO A 44 20.36 -11.14 10.31
CA PRO A 44 20.66 -10.22 9.21
C PRO A 44 21.06 -10.99 7.95
N PHE A 45 20.67 -10.50 6.79
CA PHE A 45 21.06 -11.09 5.51
C PHE A 45 22.58 -11.12 5.35
N ASN A 46 23.22 -10.00 5.67
CA ASN A 46 24.67 -9.86 5.74
C ASN A 46 25.02 -8.57 6.51
N GLU A 47 26.31 -8.29 6.66
CA GLU A 47 26.78 -7.09 7.37
C GLU A 47 26.28 -5.76 6.77
N LYS A 48 25.99 -5.73 5.47
CA LYS A 48 25.49 -4.53 4.77
C LYS A 48 24.00 -4.33 4.97
N TYR A 49 23.24 -5.41 5.16
CA TYR A 49 21.79 -5.39 5.29
C TYR A 49 21.40 -5.95 6.65
N PRO A 50 21.35 -5.09 7.68
CA PRO A 50 20.91 -5.48 9.02
C PRO A 50 19.43 -5.82 9.01
N VAL A 51 18.99 -6.45 10.08
CA VAL A 51 17.57 -6.73 10.31
C VAL A 51 16.79 -5.43 10.36
N SER A 52 15.66 -5.43 9.67
CA SER A 52 14.69 -4.32 9.69
C SER A 52 13.42 -4.77 10.40
N PRO A 53 12.79 -3.92 11.24
CA PRO A 53 11.52 -4.22 11.89
C PRO A 53 10.40 -4.19 10.84
N LEU A 54 10.24 -5.28 10.10
CA LEU A 54 9.24 -5.41 9.05
C LEU A 54 7.94 -6.03 9.57
N HIS A 55 6.86 -5.71 8.90
CA HIS A 55 5.55 -6.33 9.03
C HIS A 55 4.91 -6.41 7.64
N TRP A 56 3.94 -7.30 7.49
CA TRP A 56 3.38 -7.60 6.19
C TRP A 56 1.86 -7.56 6.22
N ILE A 57 1.29 -7.23 5.08
CA ILE A 57 -0.12 -7.44 4.78
C ILE A 57 -0.21 -8.51 3.69
N LEU A 58 -1.08 -9.47 3.90
CA LEU A 58 -1.42 -10.51 2.92
C LEU A 58 -2.92 -10.49 2.70
N ALA A 59 -3.33 -10.53 1.46
CA ALA A 59 -4.75 -10.46 1.11
C ALA A 59 -5.08 -11.35 -0.08
N ASP A 60 -6.31 -11.82 -0.11
CA ASP A 60 -6.96 -12.42 -1.27
C ASP A 60 -8.31 -11.72 -1.53
N LYS A 61 -9.22 -12.37 -2.26
CA LYS A 61 -10.54 -11.81 -2.57
C LYS A 61 -11.48 -11.75 -1.37
N GLU A 62 -11.26 -12.60 -0.37
CA GLU A 62 -12.16 -12.81 0.75
C GLU A 62 -11.70 -12.06 2.00
N GLU A 63 -10.39 -12.04 2.25
CA GLU A 63 -9.87 -11.49 3.50
C GLU A 63 -8.47 -10.86 3.33
N ALA A 64 -8.10 -10.08 4.34
CA ALA A 64 -6.72 -9.60 4.53
C ALA A 64 -6.26 -9.85 5.96
N ILE A 65 -4.97 -10.15 6.11
CA ILE A 65 -4.31 -10.30 7.40
C ILE A 65 -3.09 -9.39 7.50
N THR A 66 -2.78 -9.01 8.73
CA THR A 66 -1.51 -8.35 9.08
C THR A 66 -0.65 -9.33 9.84
N ILE A 67 0.61 -9.42 9.47
CA ILE A 67 1.61 -10.31 10.07
C ILE A 67 2.69 -9.44 10.70
N GLU A 68 2.91 -9.59 12.00
CA GLU A 68 3.91 -8.83 12.77
C GLU A 68 4.78 -9.79 13.59
N SER A 69 6.09 -9.63 13.49
CA SER A 69 7.05 -10.29 14.38
C SER A 69 7.29 -9.38 15.58
N VAL A 70 6.86 -9.82 16.74
CA VAL A 70 7.01 -9.10 18.02
C VAL A 70 7.75 -9.96 19.04
N GLN A 71 8.09 -9.39 20.19
CA GLN A 71 8.87 -10.07 21.21
C GLN A 71 8.22 -11.40 21.67
N GLU A 72 6.90 -11.49 21.63
CA GLU A 72 6.13 -12.69 22.00
C GLU A 72 5.95 -13.68 20.83
N GLY A 73 6.67 -13.49 19.73
CA GLY A 73 6.63 -14.33 18.53
C GLY A 73 5.79 -13.73 17.39
N LEU A 74 5.55 -14.55 16.37
CA LEU A 74 4.78 -14.13 15.19
C LEU A 74 3.30 -13.96 15.54
N LYS A 75 2.73 -12.82 15.19
CA LYS A 75 1.32 -12.50 15.39
C LYS A 75 0.62 -12.33 14.05
N ILE A 76 -0.59 -12.86 13.96
CA ILE A 76 -1.44 -12.77 12.78
C ILE A 76 -2.74 -12.12 13.22
N TYR A 77 -3.11 -11.01 12.58
CA TYR A 77 -4.33 -10.26 12.90
C TYR A 77 -5.23 -10.20 11.68
N ASP A 78 -6.54 -10.35 11.90
CA ASP A 78 -7.52 -10.02 10.88
C ASP A 78 -7.45 -8.52 10.56
N ASN A 79 -7.41 -8.19 9.27
CA ASN A 79 -7.29 -6.81 8.82
C ASN A 79 -8.52 -6.38 8.00
N PRO A 80 -9.63 -6.05 8.66
CA PRO A 80 -10.88 -5.73 7.98
C PRO A 80 -10.84 -4.42 7.18
N VAL A 81 -9.85 -3.55 7.44
CA VAL A 81 -9.67 -2.30 6.66
C VAL A 81 -8.76 -2.49 5.45
N GLY A 82 -7.96 -3.58 5.43
CA GLY A 82 -7.00 -3.85 4.35
C GLY A 82 -5.97 -2.74 4.18
N VAL A 83 -5.47 -2.21 5.29
CA VAL A 83 -4.47 -1.14 5.37
C VAL A 83 -3.39 -1.54 6.36
N LEU A 84 -2.16 -1.22 6.04
CA LEU A 84 -1.02 -1.37 6.93
C LEU A 84 -0.10 -0.16 6.75
N THR A 85 0.40 0.38 7.86
CA THR A 85 1.44 1.41 7.92
C THR A 85 2.53 0.96 8.89
N ASN A 86 3.44 1.84 9.27
CA ASN A 86 4.51 1.53 10.22
C ASN A 86 3.98 1.41 11.67
N ASN A 87 4.88 1.46 12.67
CA ASN A 87 4.51 1.52 14.10
C ASN A 87 3.48 2.62 14.42
N PRO A 88 2.60 2.43 15.41
CA PRO A 88 2.56 1.36 16.41
C PRO A 88 1.99 0.05 15.84
N PRO A 89 2.07 -1.08 16.59
CA PRO A 89 1.51 -2.36 16.18
C PRO A 89 0.05 -2.29 15.74
N PHE A 90 -0.33 -3.16 14.83
CA PHE A 90 -1.63 -3.17 14.15
C PHE A 90 -2.85 -3.10 15.09
N PRO A 91 -2.92 -3.82 16.22
CA PRO A 91 -4.06 -3.70 17.14
C PRO A 91 -4.24 -2.28 17.71
N ILE A 92 -3.14 -1.55 17.92
CA ILE A 92 -3.19 -0.16 18.36
C ILE A 92 -3.69 0.76 17.25
N GLN A 93 -3.28 0.52 16.01
CA GLN A 93 -3.80 1.24 14.85
C GLN A 93 -5.30 1.05 14.72
N MET A 94 -5.78 -0.18 14.82
CA MET A 94 -7.22 -0.50 14.79
C MET A 94 -7.99 0.14 15.95
N PHE A 95 -7.43 0.08 17.16
CA PHE A 95 -8.06 0.71 18.33
C PHE A 95 -8.24 2.22 18.15
N ARG A 96 -7.26 2.90 17.55
CA ARG A 96 -7.33 4.35 17.31
C ARG A 96 -8.44 4.76 16.36
N LEU A 97 -8.95 3.88 15.49
CA LEU A 97 -10.10 4.20 14.62
C LEU A 97 -11.35 4.59 15.43
N ASN A 98 -11.46 4.15 16.69
CA ASN A 98 -12.55 4.55 17.58
C ASN A 98 -12.60 6.07 17.82
N ASP A 99 -11.46 6.76 17.82
CA ASP A 99 -11.39 8.21 17.99
C ASP A 99 -11.99 8.96 16.79
N TYR A 100 -12.17 8.28 15.67
CA TYR A 100 -12.58 8.82 14.37
C TYR A 100 -13.96 8.33 13.91
N MET A 101 -14.75 7.68 14.77
CA MET A 101 -16.08 7.17 14.43
C MET A 101 -17.06 8.22 13.94
N SER A 102 -16.79 9.50 14.20
CA SER A 102 -17.63 10.62 13.75
C SER A 102 -17.34 11.07 12.32
N LEU A 103 -16.26 10.59 11.72
CA LEU A 103 -15.91 10.92 10.34
C LEU A 103 -16.94 10.32 9.36
N SER A 104 -17.28 11.10 8.35
CA SER A 104 -18.23 10.72 7.31
C SER A 104 -17.90 11.39 5.98
N SER A 105 -18.26 10.77 4.87
CA SER A 105 -18.26 11.40 3.55
C SER A 105 -19.42 12.38 3.37
N GLU A 106 -20.44 12.32 4.24
CA GLU A 106 -21.61 13.19 4.21
C GLU A 106 -21.36 14.53 4.92
N SER A 107 -22.15 15.54 4.59
CA SER A 107 -22.13 16.81 5.31
C SER A 107 -22.66 16.65 6.74
N PRO A 108 -22.02 17.24 7.75
CA PRO A 108 -22.45 17.11 9.13
C PRO A 108 -23.78 17.80 9.39
N THR A 109 -24.57 17.24 10.29
CA THR A 109 -25.71 17.89 10.89
C THR A 109 -25.33 18.59 12.20
N ASN A 110 -26.04 19.65 12.57
CA ASN A 110 -25.77 20.34 13.84
C ASN A 110 -26.12 19.44 15.04
N ARG A 111 -25.09 18.90 15.70
CA ARG A 111 -25.20 18.17 16.98
C ARG A 111 -24.60 18.93 18.15
N PHE A 112 -24.12 20.17 17.91
CA PHE A 112 -23.45 20.96 18.93
C PHE A 112 -24.45 21.53 19.95
N SER A 113 -25.51 22.20 19.46
CA SER A 113 -26.62 22.69 20.29
C SER A 113 -27.84 22.97 19.41
N ALA A 114 -29.01 22.64 19.92
CA ALA A 114 -30.29 22.98 19.27
C ALA A 114 -30.53 24.51 19.25
N ASP A 115 -29.95 25.24 20.20
CA ASP A 115 -30.12 26.70 20.34
C ASP A 115 -29.30 27.48 19.32
N LEU A 116 -28.33 26.84 18.65
CA LEU A 116 -27.47 27.46 17.64
C LEU A 116 -27.84 26.99 16.24
N LYS A 117 -28.08 27.92 15.34
CA LYS A 117 -28.38 27.64 13.93
C LYS A 117 -27.08 27.45 13.11
N LEU A 118 -26.32 26.39 13.42
CA LEU A 118 -25.09 26.07 12.71
C LEU A 118 -25.40 25.31 11.42
N LYS A 119 -24.67 25.63 10.36
CA LYS A 119 -24.79 25.00 9.03
C LYS A 119 -23.39 24.71 8.46
N PRO A 120 -23.23 23.64 7.69
CA PRO A 120 -22.01 23.42 6.93
C PRO A 120 -21.74 24.61 5.99
N TYR A 121 -20.50 25.10 5.98
CA TYR A 121 -20.07 26.20 5.10
C TYR A 121 -19.31 25.71 3.83
N SER A 122 -18.93 24.41 3.79
CA SER A 122 -18.30 23.80 2.62
C SER A 122 -18.62 22.31 2.50
N ARG A 123 -18.32 21.73 1.33
CA ARG A 123 -18.31 20.28 1.12
C ARG A 123 -17.13 19.65 1.87
N GLY A 124 -17.23 18.36 2.20
CA GLY A 124 -16.16 17.61 2.87
C GLY A 124 -16.07 17.83 4.39
N MET A 125 -16.96 18.63 4.99
CA MET A 125 -16.93 18.89 6.43
C MET A 125 -17.24 17.66 7.30
N GLY A 126 -17.82 16.59 6.74
CA GLY A 126 -18.00 15.34 7.46
C GLY A 126 -16.67 14.68 7.86
N ALA A 127 -15.59 14.99 7.15
CA ALA A 127 -14.25 14.51 7.44
C ALA A 127 -13.43 15.48 8.34
N MET A 128 -14.07 16.46 9.01
CA MET A 128 -13.37 17.33 9.94
C MET A 128 -12.78 16.52 11.10
N GLY A 129 -11.48 16.69 11.32
CA GLY A 129 -10.69 15.92 12.30
C GLY A 129 -9.93 14.75 11.66
N LEU A 130 -10.10 14.48 10.37
CA LEU A 130 -9.23 13.54 9.66
C LEU A 130 -7.77 14.03 9.77
N PRO A 131 -6.83 13.22 10.30
CA PRO A 131 -5.49 13.69 10.56
C PRO A 131 -4.72 13.96 9.27
N GLY A 132 -3.99 15.08 9.23
CA GLY A 132 -3.25 15.52 8.04
C GLY A 132 -1.74 15.40 8.14
N ASP A 133 -1.20 15.04 9.31
CA ASP A 133 0.25 14.86 9.47
C ASP A 133 0.76 13.56 8.85
N LEU A 134 2.09 13.45 8.71
CA LEU A 134 2.74 12.34 8.01
C LEU A 134 3.12 11.16 8.92
N SER A 135 2.74 11.19 10.21
CA SER A 135 3.00 10.06 11.11
C SER A 135 2.28 8.79 10.63
N SER A 136 2.85 7.65 10.94
CA SER A 136 2.30 6.35 10.59
C SER A 136 0.83 6.20 11.02
N ALA A 137 0.52 6.59 12.26
CA ALA A 137 -0.82 6.47 12.80
C ALA A 137 -1.83 7.40 12.10
N SER A 138 -1.42 8.61 11.73
CA SER A 138 -2.26 9.54 10.97
C SER A 138 -2.46 9.08 9.53
N ARG A 139 -1.43 8.55 8.89
CA ARG A 139 -1.52 7.93 7.56
C ARG A 139 -2.47 6.72 7.58
N PHE A 140 -2.40 5.87 8.64
CA PHE A 140 -3.30 4.73 8.77
C PHE A 140 -4.77 5.17 8.79
N VAL A 141 -5.14 6.10 9.68
CA VAL A 141 -6.51 6.62 9.78
C VAL A 141 -6.96 7.24 8.45
N ARG A 142 -6.09 8.07 7.84
CA ARG A 142 -6.41 8.79 6.60
C ARG A 142 -6.64 7.85 5.43
N VAL A 143 -5.75 6.88 5.20
CA VAL A 143 -5.91 5.95 4.09
C VAL A 143 -7.03 4.93 4.35
N ALA A 144 -7.26 4.53 5.61
CA ALA A 144 -8.40 3.67 5.96
C ALA A 144 -9.72 4.38 5.68
N PHE A 145 -9.88 5.64 6.11
CA PHE A 145 -11.07 6.43 5.81
C PHE A 145 -11.25 6.61 4.29
N THR A 146 -10.19 6.99 3.58
CA THR A 146 -10.23 7.20 2.13
C THR A 146 -10.62 5.92 1.40
N LYS A 147 -9.97 4.80 1.70
CA LYS A 147 -10.27 3.49 1.09
C LYS A 147 -11.70 3.03 1.34
N MET A 148 -12.15 3.10 2.60
CA MET A 148 -13.48 2.59 3.02
C MET A 148 -14.64 3.42 2.47
N ASN A 149 -14.40 4.69 2.08
CA ASN A 149 -15.41 5.58 1.50
C ASN A 149 -15.23 5.77 -0.01
N SER A 150 -14.20 5.20 -0.62
CA SER A 150 -13.98 5.26 -2.06
C SER A 150 -14.94 4.35 -2.82
N LEU A 151 -15.30 4.77 -4.03
CA LEU A 151 -16.14 3.99 -4.93
C LEU A 151 -15.29 3.42 -6.06
N SER A 152 -15.45 2.13 -6.32
CA SER A 152 -14.82 1.45 -7.44
C SER A 152 -15.46 1.86 -8.76
N GLY A 153 -14.66 1.90 -9.83
CA GLY A 153 -15.13 2.06 -11.20
C GLY A 153 -15.60 0.74 -11.82
N LEU A 154 -16.07 0.82 -13.07
CA LEU A 154 -16.54 -0.35 -13.82
C LEU A 154 -15.42 -1.01 -14.65
N SER A 155 -14.35 -0.28 -14.94
CA SER A 155 -13.20 -0.75 -15.73
C SER A 155 -11.94 -0.91 -14.87
N GLU A 156 -10.99 -1.71 -15.36
CA GLU A 156 -9.69 -1.84 -14.72
C GLU A 156 -8.94 -0.51 -14.63
N SER A 157 -8.94 0.27 -15.70
CA SER A 157 -8.26 1.58 -15.70
C SER A 157 -8.84 2.55 -14.68
N GLU A 158 -10.16 2.56 -14.49
CA GLU A 158 -10.80 3.36 -13.43
C GLU A 158 -10.39 2.87 -12.03
N ASN A 159 -10.36 1.56 -11.81
CA ASN A 159 -9.97 0.99 -10.52
C ASN A 159 -8.47 1.19 -10.22
N VAL A 160 -7.60 1.05 -11.20
CA VAL A 160 -6.17 1.35 -11.07
C VAL A 160 -5.97 2.84 -10.75
N SER A 161 -6.63 3.73 -11.48
CA SER A 161 -6.60 5.17 -11.19
C SER A 161 -7.09 5.47 -9.78
N GLN A 162 -8.21 4.89 -9.36
CA GLN A 162 -8.76 5.05 -8.01
C GLN A 162 -7.80 4.56 -6.94
N PHE A 163 -7.10 3.45 -7.17
CA PHE A 163 -6.08 2.94 -6.25
C PHE A 163 -4.95 3.95 -6.02
N PHE A 164 -4.44 4.57 -7.10
CA PHE A 164 -3.41 5.60 -6.99
C PHE A 164 -3.93 6.87 -6.29
N HIS A 165 -5.20 7.24 -6.48
CA HIS A 165 -5.82 8.34 -5.71
C HIS A 165 -5.93 8.03 -4.22
N ILE A 166 -6.26 6.78 -3.85
CA ILE A 166 -6.31 6.37 -2.44
C ILE A 166 -4.93 6.50 -1.80
N LEU A 167 -3.89 5.94 -2.42
CA LEU A 167 -2.52 6.01 -1.89
C LEU A 167 -1.93 7.40 -1.95
N GLY A 168 -2.26 8.20 -2.98
CA GLY A 168 -1.87 9.61 -3.07
C GLY A 168 -2.36 10.47 -1.88
N SER A 169 -3.41 10.02 -1.18
CA SER A 169 -3.86 10.69 0.05
C SER A 169 -2.83 10.64 1.20
N VAL A 170 -1.84 9.75 1.11
CA VAL A 170 -0.78 9.56 2.13
C VAL A 170 0.63 9.72 1.58
N ASP A 171 0.76 10.29 0.39
CA ASP A 171 2.07 10.58 -0.22
C ASP A 171 2.89 11.51 0.67
N GLN A 172 4.18 11.20 0.74
CA GLN A 172 5.16 12.00 1.48
C GLN A 172 5.93 12.89 0.50
N THR A 173 5.69 14.19 0.60
CA THR A 173 6.31 15.20 -0.25
C THR A 173 7.69 15.57 0.30
N ARG A 174 8.68 15.71 -0.59
CA ARG A 174 10.05 16.13 -0.24
C ARG A 174 10.04 17.43 0.54
N GLY A 175 10.73 17.44 1.67
CA GLY A 175 10.83 18.60 2.57
C GLY A 175 9.85 18.57 3.74
N CYS A 176 8.81 17.71 3.71
CA CYS A 176 7.77 17.68 4.75
C CYS A 176 8.07 16.71 5.90
N CYS A 177 8.98 15.76 5.73
CA CYS A 177 9.44 14.83 6.76
C CYS A 177 10.97 14.74 6.73
N GLN A 178 11.61 15.45 7.66
CA GLN A 178 13.07 15.49 7.75
C GLN A 178 13.59 14.25 8.48
N LEU A 179 14.59 13.63 7.89
CA LEU A 179 15.40 12.57 8.47
C LEU A 179 16.71 13.16 9.05
N ASP A 180 17.54 12.29 9.62
CA ASP A 180 18.86 12.68 10.06
C ASP A 180 19.71 13.18 8.88
N LYS A 181 20.68 14.04 9.17
CA LYS A 181 21.66 14.57 8.19
C LYS A 181 21.10 15.44 7.06
N GLY A 182 19.88 15.97 7.22
CA GLY A 182 19.27 16.87 6.23
C GLY A 182 18.64 16.15 5.03
N GLU A 183 18.47 14.85 5.12
CA GLU A 183 17.69 14.06 4.18
C GLU A 183 16.19 14.18 4.47
N TYR A 184 15.34 13.77 3.51
CA TYR A 184 13.89 13.82 3.64
C TYR A 184 13.28 12.48 3.26
N GLU A 185 12.29 12.06 4.04
CA GLU A 185 11.44 10.94 3.65
C GLU A 185 10.50 11.37 2.53
N ILE A 186 10.39 10.51 1.51
CA ILE A 186 9.50 10.72 0.36
C ILE A 186 8.84 9.40 -0.02
N THR A 187 7.69 9.47 -0.70
CA THR A 187 7.11 8.30 -1.37
C THR A 187 7.94 7.97 -2.61
N ILE A 188 8.91 7.07 -2.48
CA ILE A 188 9.85 6.74 -3.57
C ILE A 188 9.11 6.20 -4.79
N TYR A 189 8.14 5.31 -4.56
CA TYR A 189 7.24 4.77 -5.58
C TYR A 189 5.91 4.35 -4.97
N THR A 190 4.89 4.26 -5.79
CA THR A 190 3.60 3.64 -5.46
C THR A 190 3.33 2.53 -6.46
N SER A 191 2.89 1.38 -6.00
CA SER A 191 2.59 0.24 -6.87
C SER A 191 1.23 -0.39 -6.59
N CYS A 192 0.66 -0.99 -7.62
CA CYS A 192 -0.61 -1.69 -7.62
C CYS A 192 -0.47 -2.99 -8.41
N CYS A 193 -0.96 -4.10 -7.86
CA CYS A 193 -1.01 -5.38 -8.56
C CYS A 193 -2.46 -5.76 -8.87
N ASN A 194 -2.76 -6.03 -10.14
CA ASN A 194 -3.95 -6.76 -10.52
C ASN A 194 -3.59 -8.25 -10.58
N ALA A 195 -3.84 -8.96 -9.47
CA ALA A 195 -3.48 -10.38 -9.34
C ALA A 195 -4.27 -11.29 -10.29
N ASP A 196 -5.52 -10.94 -10.64
CA ASP A 196 -6.33 -11.73 -11.58
C ASP A 196 -5.78 -11.69 -13.01
N ARG A 197 -5.14 -10.56 -13.38
CA ARG A 197 -4.60 -10.34 -14.73
C ARG A 197 -3.08 -10.40 -14.80
N GLY A 198 -2.40 -10.60 -13.67
CA GLY A 198 -0.95 -10.63 -13.62
C GLY A 198 -0.29 -9.32 -14.08
N ILE A 199 -0.89 -8.17 -13.78
CA ILE A 199 -0.37 -6.87 -14.20
C ILE A 199 0.11 -6.10 -12.97
N TYR A 200 1.34 -5.65 -13.02
CA TYR A 200 1.95 -4.77 -12.03
C TYR A 200 1.98 -3.33 -12.56
N TYR A 201 1.40 -2.39 -11.81
CA TYR A 201 1.37 -0.97 -12.13
C TYR A 201 2.22 -0.21 -11.13
N TYR A 202 2.89 0.86 -11.57
CA TYR A 202 3.63 1.71 -10.65
C TYR A 202 3.75 3.15 -11.16
N THR A 203 3.98 4.06 -10.20
CA THR A 203 4.49 5.42 -10.40
C THR A 203 5.72 5.60 -9.54
N THR A 204 6.57 6.57 -9.84
CA THR A 204 7.69 6.95 -8.98
C THR A 204 7.56 8.41 -8.55
N TYR A 205 8.36 8.83 -7.55
CA TYR A 205 8.37 10.24 -7.14
C TYR A 205 8.73 11.19 -8.29
N GLU A 206 9.55 10.74 -9.23
CA GLU A 206 10.03 11.55 -10.36
C GLU A 206 9.21 11.36 -11.63
N ASN A 207 8.27 10.43 -11.65
CA ASN A 207 7.40 10.15 -12.79
C ASN A 207 6.00 9.75 -12.35
N HIS A 208 5.02 10.62 -12.61
CA HIS A 208 3.61 10.41 -12.26
C HIS A 208 2.85 9.55 -13.29
N GLN A 209 3.47 9.25 -14.44
CA GLN A 209 2.86 8.37 -15.44
C GLN A 209 2.70 6.98 -14.87
N ILE A 210 1.48 6.46 -14.82
CA ILE A 210 1.24 5.06 -14.45
C ILE A 210 1.88 4.18 -15.53
N THR A 211 2.86 3.39 -15.11
CA THR A 211 3.57 2.43 -15.95
C THR A 211 3.13 1.03 -15.56
N ALA A 212 3.02 0.12 -16.53
CA ALA A 212 2.54 -1.24 -16.30
C ALA A 212 3.49 -2.29 -16.88
N VAL A 213 3.60 -3.42 -16.18
CA VAL A 213 4.24 -4.64 -16.66
C VAL A 213 3.21 -5.77 -16.61
N ASP A 214 2.91 -6.35 -17.75
CA ASP A 214 2.00 -7.50 -17.89
C ASP A 214 2.86 -8.78 -17.97
N MET A 215 2.80 -9.60 -16.90
CA MET A 215 3.61 -10.81 -16.81
C MET A 215 3.30 -11.84 -17.90
N TYR A 216 2.07 -11.85 -18.42
CA TYR A 216 1.68 -12.80 -19.46
C TYR A 216 2.16 -12.43 -20.86
N ARG A 217 2.80 -11.28 -21.03
CA ARG A 217 3.53 -10.92 -22.26
C ARG A 217 4.95 -11.45 -22.28
N GLU A 218 5.40 -12.02 -21.15
CA GLU A 218 6.74 -12.57 -21.01
C GLU A 218 6.74 -14.10 -21.09
N ASN A 219 7.92 -14.67 -21.36
CA ASN A 219 8.12 -16.11 -21.28
C ASN A 219 8.31 -16.51 -19.80
N LEU A 220 7.23 -16.96 -19.14
CA LEU A 220 7.24 -17.33 -17.72
C LEU A 220 8.05 -18.62 -17.43
N ASP A 221 8.37 -19.41 -18.47
CA ASP A 221 9.20 -20.63 -18.36
C ASP A 221 10.69 -20.34 -18.62
N SER A 222 11.07 -19.06 -18.73
CA SER A 222 12.46 -18.67 -18.92
C SER A 222 13.27 -18.91 -17.64
N ASP A 223 14.49 -19.45 -17.81
CA ASP A 223 15.48 -19.57 -16.74
C ASP A 223 16.22 -18.26 -16.42
N ARG A 224 15.91 -17.19 -17.16
CA ARG A 224 16.52 -15.87 -17.01
C ARG A 224 15.50 -14.86 -16.53
N PRO A 225 15.82 -14.06 -15.49
CA PRO A 225 14.96 -12.97 -15.08
C PRO A 225 14.86 -11.90 -16.17
N VAL A 226 13.65 -11.39 -16.38
CA VAL A 226 13.41 -10.21 -17.23
C VAL A 226 13.56 -8.96 -16.36
N HIS A 227 14.33 -8.00 -16.84
CA HIS A 227 14.61 -6.77 -16.12
C HIS A 227 14.01 -5.56 -16.83
N TYR A 228 13.25 -4.75 -16.09
CA TYR A 228 12.68 -3.50 -16.56
C TYR A 228 13.33 -2.34 -15.79
N PRO A 229 14.09 -1.46 -16.46
CA PRO A 229 14.57 -0.24 -15.81
C PRO A 229 13.38 0.65 -15.43
N LEU A 230 13.44 1.24 -14.24
CA LEU A 230 12.44 2.22 -13.83
C LEU A 230 12.39 3.39 -14.81
N VAL A 231 11.17 3.80 -15.18
CA VAL A 231 10.98 5.03 -15.97
C VAL A 231 11.36 6.22 -15.11
N GLN A 232 12.37 6.98 -15.58
CA GLN A 232 12.91 8.14 -14.90
C GLN A 232 12.49 9.43 -15.58
N GLY A 233 12.38 10.49 -14.79
CA GLY A 233 12.00 11.81 -15.26
C GLY A 233 10.51 11.96 -15.54
N GLU A 234 9.98 13.15 -15.33
CA GLU A 234 8.57 13.45 -15.53
C GLU A 234 8.24 13.57 -17.03
N HIS A 235 7.14 12.95 -17.44
CA HIS A 235 6.64 13.00 -18.81
C HIS A 235 5.49 14.00 -18.91
N ILE A 236 5.81 15.23 -19.30
CA ILE A 236 4.81 16.29 -19.47
C ILE A 236 4.31 16.29 -20.93
N LEU A 237 3.05 15.93 -21.11
CA LEU A 237 2.40 16.00 -22.43
C LEU A 237 1.96 17.44 -22.74
N LEU A 238 2.57 18.04 -23.75
CA LEU A 238 2.14 19.34 -24.27
C LEU A 238 1.01 19.15 -25.29
N GLN A 239 -0.23 19.44 -24.90
CA GLN A 239 -1.41 19.25 -25.76
C GLN A 239 -1.35 20.09 -27.05
N ASN A 240 -0.78 21.29 -26.98
CA ASN A 240 -0.69 22.21 -28.14
C ASN A 240 0.49 21.89 -29.07
N ALA A 241 1.42 21.02 -28.70
CA ALA A 241 2.53 20.61 -29.56
C ALA A 241 2.09 19.66 -30.69
N ALA A 242 0.94 18.99 -30.52
CA ALA A 242 0.42 18.04 -31.50
C ALA A 242 -0.37 18.71 -32.67
N ALA A 243 -0.68 20.01 -32.57
CA ALA A 243 -1.45 20.72 -33.60
C ALA A 243 -0.61 21.27 -34.77
N GLY A 244 0.74 21.21 -34.68
CA GLY A 244 1.65 21.85 -35.65
C GLY A 244 2.23 20.95 -36.75
N SER A 245 1.94 19.64 -36.77
CA SER A 245 2.54 18.71 -37.74
C SER A 245 1.62 18.29 -38.92
N ALA A 246 0.47 18.96 -39.11
CA ALA A 246 -0.49 18.62 -40.16
C ALA A 246 -0.51 19.58 -41.37
N GLU A 247 0.34 20.62 -41.43
CA GLU A 247 0.33 21.62 -42.53
C GLU A 247 1.68 21.82 -43.21
N GLU A 248 2.41 20.77 -43.52
CA GLU A 248 3.50 20.86 -44.50
C GLU A 248 3.52 19.62 -45.39
N ASN A 249 2.49 19.44 -46.21
CA ASN A 249 2.55 18.66 -47.46
C ASN A 249 1.27 18.98 -48.27
N GLN A 250 1.26 20.14 -48.96
CA GLN A 250 0.53 20.36 -50.20
C GLN A 250 1.46 20.89 -51.27
#